data_9b1d29065c6f865c6e89a18459b7714e
#
_entry.id   9b1d29065c6f865c6e89a18459b7714e
#
_cell.length_a   1.000
_cell.length_b   1.000
_cell.length_c   1.000
_cell.angle_alpha   90.00
_cell.angle_beta   90.00
_cell.angle_gamma   90.00
#
_symmetry.space_group_name_H-M   'P 1'
#
loop_
_entity.id
_entity.type
_entity.pdbx_description
1 polymer ?
#
loop_
_entity_poly.entity_id
_entity_poly.type
_entity_poly.pdbx_seq_one_letter_code
_entity_poly.pdbx_strand_id
1 'polypeptide(L)' 'MQLTPIASYMTEVETSEARILFSYRTPVAAYIFGEGFVKTEQYWSVTTSKHINKWGAKDGKKVPQARLDSLV' A
#
# COMPACT_ATOMS: atom_id res chain seq x y z
N MET A 1 11.01 11.69 2.62
CA MET A 1 9.90 11.02 1.90
C MET A 1 10.18 11.01 0.41
N GLN A 2 10.00 9.88 -0.21
CA GLN A 2 10.25 9.72 -1.64
C GLN A 2 9.01 9.16 -2.31
N LEU A 3 8.64 9.74 -3.46
CA LEU A 3 7.50 9.31 -4.27
C LEU A 3 8.03 8.66 -5.53
N THR A 4 7.60 7.43 -5.80
CA THR A 4 8.01 6.69 -6.98
C THR A 4 6.78 6.22 -7.75
N PRO A 5 6.50 6.81 -8.92
CA PRO A 5 5.42 6.29 -9.78
C PRO A 5 5.81 4.91 -10.30
N ILE A 6 4.92 3.92 -10.10
CA ILE A 6 5.16 2.54 -10.52
C ILE A 6 4.42 2.26 -11.82
N ALA A 7 3.19 2.74 -11.91
CA ALA A 7 2.33 2.56 -13.06
C ALA A 7 1.24 3.62 -13.01
N SER A 8 0.35 3.62 -14.00
CA SER A 8 -0.80 4.52 -13.97
C SER A 8 -1.57 4.31 -12.68
N TYR A 9 -1.78 5.38 -11.94
CA TYR A 9 -2.53 5.39 -10.67
C TYR A 9 -1.91 4.55 -9.55
N MET A 10 -0.65 4.11 -9.71
CA MET A 10 0.10 3.44 -8.66
C MET A 10 1.31 4.28 -8.29
N THR A 11 1.43 4.63 -7.03
CA THR A 11 2.58 5.39 -6.52
C THR A 11 3.08 4.77 -5.23
N GLU A 12 4.38 4.64 -5.10
CA GLU A 12 4.99 4.20 -3.87
C GLU A 12 5.56 5.42 -3.13
N VAL A 13 5.24 5.51 -1.85
CA VAL A 13 5.80 6.55 -0.98
C VAL A 13 6.69 5.87 0.04
N GLU A 14 7.94 6.29 0.10
CA GLU A 14 8.88 5.76 1.08
C GLU A 14 9.08 6.75 2.22
N THR A 15 8.90 6.28 3.44
CA THR A 15 9.19 7.03 4.66
C THR A 15 10.29 6.33 5.43
N SER A 16 10.69 6.90 6.57
CA SER A 16 11.69 6.24 7.42
C SER A 16 11.20 4.93 8.04
N GLU A 17 9.91 4.68 8.05
CA GLU A 17 9.32 3.52 8.72
C GLU A 17 8.75 2.47 7.77
N ALA A 18 8.40 2.87 6.55
CA ALA A 18 7.69 1.98 5.65
C ALA A 18 7.76 2.45 4.21
N ARG A 19 7.45 1.53 3.29
CA ARG A 19 7.10 1.86 1.91
C ARG A 19 5.61 1.63 1.77
N ILE A 20 4.88 2.63 1.29
CA ILE A 20 3.43 2.61 1.22
C ILE A 20 2.98 2.67 -0.22
N LEU A 21 2.10 1.74 -0.60
CA LEU A 21 1.50 1.73 -1.93
C LEU A 21 0.23 2.56 -1.92
N PHE A 22 0.19 3.55 -2.80
CA PHE A 22 -1.02 4.31 -3.09
C PHE A 22 -1.63 3.79 -4.38
N SER A 23 -2.92 3.49 -4.33
CA SER A 23 -3.74 3.23 -5.51
C SER A 23 -4.63 4.46 -5.68
N TYR A 24 -4.45 5.16 -6.79
CA TYR A 24 -5.03 6.49 -6.98
C TYR A 24 -4.49 7.42 -5.89
N ARG A 25 -5.30 7.83 -4.94
CA ARG A 25 -4.89 8.72 -3.86
C ARG A 25 -5.02 8.08 -2.49
N THR A 26 -5.23 6.77 -2.45
CA THR A 26 -5.53 6.05 -1.21
C THR A 26 -4.40 5.08 -0.89
N PRO A 27 -3.84 5.12 0.33
CA PRO A 27 -2.88 4.11 0.76
C PRO A 27 -3.61 2.78 0.95
N VAL A 28 -3.18 1.74 0.23
CA VAL A 28 -3.88 0.45 0.23
C VAL A 28 -3.02 -0.71 0.69
N ALA A 29 -1.70 -0.52 0.74
CA ALA A 29 -0.78 -1.55 1.21
C ALA A 29 0.51 -0.88 1.67
N ALA A 30 1.32 -1.63 2.40
CA ALA A 30 2.61 -1.13 2.85
C ALA A 30 3.56 -2.27 3.13
N TYR A 31 4.85 -1.99 3.02
CA TYR A 31 5.90 -2.83 3.58
C TYR A 31 6.47 -2.07 4.78
N ILE A 32 6.15 -2.53 5.97
CA ILE A 32 6.59 -1.88 7.20
C ILE A 32 7.90 -2.52 7.63
N PHE A 33 8.94 -1.71 7.74
CA PHE A 33 10.26 -2.21 8.11
C PHE A 33 10.19 -2.88 9.48
N GLY A 34 10.61 -4.14 9.55
CA GLY A 34 10.51 -4.94 10.76
C GLY A 34 9.22 -5.72 10.94
N GLU A 35 8.17 -5.40 10.19
CA GLU A 35 6.89 -6.13 10.27
C GLU A 35 6.57 -6.92 9.00
N GLY A 36 6.93 -6.39 7.83
CA GLY A 36 6.63 -7.01 6.56
C GLY A 36 5.44 -6.38 5.85
N PHE A 37 4.88 -7.11 4.88
CA PHE A 37 3.78 -6.60 4.07
C PHE A 37 2.47 -6.58 4.82
N VAL A 38 1.71 -5.48 4.66
CA VAL A 38 0.34 -5.34 5.12
C VAL A 38 -0.50 -4.79 3.99
N LYS A 39 -1.79 -5.08 4.00
CA LYS A 39 -2.71 -4.57 3.00
C LYS A 39 -4.04 -4.22 3.66
N THR A 40 -4.80 -3.33 3.01
CA THR A 40 -6.10 -2.96 3.55
C THR A 40 -7.06 -4.16 3.56
N GLU A 41 -7.86 -4.27 4.61
CA GLU A 41 -8.94 -5.24 4.65
C GLU A 41 -10.18 -4.77 3.89
N GLN A 42 -10.21 -3.48 3.55
CA GLN A 42 -11.33 -2.90 2.82
C GLN A 42 -11.21 -3.21 1.32
N TYR A 43 -12.31 -3.66 0.72
CA TYR A 43 -12.36 -3.83 -0.73
C TYR A 43 -12.66 -2.48 -1.38
N TRP A 44 -11.79 -2.02 -2.27
CA TRP A 44 -11.96 -0.78 -3.00
C TRP A 44 -12.48 -1.02 -4.40
N SER A 45 -11.75 -1.82 -5.18
CA SER A 45 -12.12 -2.14 -6.56
C SER A 45 -11.25 -3.27 -7.07
N VAL A 46 -11.63 -3.85 -8.20
CA VAL A 46 -10.81 -4.86 -8.87
C VAL A 46 -9.46 -4.27 -9.26
N THR A 47 -9.44 -3.03 -9.74
CA THR A 47 -8.20 -2.37 -10.13
C THR A 47 -7.26 -2.20 -8.95
N THR A 48 -7.77 -1.76 -7.81
CA THR A 48 -6.97 -1.62 -6.58
C THR A 48 -6.43 -2.96 -6.13
N SER A 49 -7.23 -4.01 -6.18
CA SER A 49 -6.78 -5.36 -5.84
C SER A 49 -5.64 -5.82 -6.76
N LYS A 50 -5.72 -5.52 -8.04
CA LYS A 50 -4.64 -5.82 -8.99
C LYS A 50 -3.37 -5.03 -8.65
N HIS A 51 -3.51 -3.78 -8.24
CA HIS A 51 -2.37 -2.97 -7.83
C HIS A 51 -1.65 -3.59 -6.63
N ILE A 52 -2.41 -4.02 -5.63
CA ILE A 52 -1.85 -4.67 -4.44
C ILE A 52 -1.10 -5.94 -4.82
N ASN A 53 -1.71 -6.77 -5.67
CA ASN A 53 -1.09 -8.02 -6.11
C ASN A 53 0.18 -7.76 -6.92
N LYS A 54 0.13 -6.81 -7.83
CA LYS A 54 1.28 -6.47 -8.69
C LYS A 54 2.44 -5.91 -7.86
N TRP A 55 2.14 -5.16 -6.82
CA TRP A 55 3.17 -4.59 -5.95
C TRP A 55 3.84 -5.63 -5.05
N GLY A 56 3.21 -6.78 -4.85
CA GLY A 56 3.78 -7.87 -4.06
C GLY A 56 3.15 -8.04 -2.68
N ALA A 57 2.07 -7.34 -2.39
CA ALA A 57 1.42 -7.43 -1.09
C ALA A 57 0.24 -8.40 -1.06
N LYS A 58 0.14 -9.28 -2.05
CA LYS A 58 -0.98 -10.23 -2.15
C LYS A 58 -1.17 -11.05 -0.88
N ASP A 59 -0.08 -11.52 -0.29
CA ASP A 59 -0.10 -12.34 0.90
C ASP A 59 0.14 -11.53 2.18
N GLY A 60 0.07 -10.21 2.08
CA GLY A 60 0.25 -9.33 3.22
C GLY A 60 -0.86 -9.49 4.25
N LYS A 61 -0.54 -9.14 5.49
CA LYS A 61 -1.50 -9.17 6.58
C LYS A 61 -2.59 -8.12 6.34
N LYS A 62 -3.84 -8.49 6.50
CA LYS A 62 -4.95 -7.55 6.39
C LYS A 62 -5.00 -6.66 7.64
N VAL A 63 -5.08 -5.35 7.41
CA VAL A 63 -5.14 -4.36 8.48
C VAL A 63 -6.27 -3.37 8.20
N PRO A 64 -6.81 -2.70 9.23
CA PRO A 64 -7.82 -1.65 9.00
C PRO A 64 -7.26 -0.53 8.13
N GLN A 65 -8.11 0.07 7.31
CA GLN A 65 -7.73 1.19 6.47
C GLN A 65 -7.13 2.33 7.29
N ALA A 66 -7.66 2.56 8.49
CA ALA A 66 -7.16 3.62 9.36
C ALA A 66 -5.68 3.45 9.69
N ARG A 67 -5.19 2.21 9.80
CA ARG A 67 -3.77 1.98 10.05
C ARG A 67 -2.91 2.42 8.87
N LEU A 68 -3.36 2.16 7.65
CA LEU A 68 -2.64 2.62 6.46
C LEU A 68 -2.67 4.13 6.34
N ASP A 69 -3.82 4.74 6.65
CA ASP A 69 -3.95 6.20 6.64
C ASP A 69 -2.99 6.85 7.64
N SER A 70 -2.72 6.20 8.75
CA SER A 70 -1.84 6.73 9.80
C SER A 70 -0.35 6.62 9.45
N LEU A 71 0.01 5.85 8.42
CA LEU A 71 1.41 5.74 7.99
C LEU A 71 1.87 6.94 7.16
N VAL A 72 0.95 7.76 6.72
CA VAL A 72 1.24 8.91 5.87
C VAL A 72 0.78 10.22 6.46
#